data_e43f1515953e96e5db121c49ee718b1f
#
_entry.id   e43f1515953e96e5db121c49ee718b1f
#
_cell.length_a   1.000
_cell.length_b   1.000
_cell.length_c   1.000
_cell.angle_alpha   90.00
_cell.angle_beta   90.00
_cell.angle_gamma   90.00
#
_symmetry.space_group_name_H-M   'P 1'
#
loop_
_entity.id
_entity.type
_entity.pdbx_description
1 polymer ?
#
loop_
_entity_poly.entity_id
_entity_poly.type
_entity_poly.pdbx_seq_one_letter_code
_entity_poly.pdbx_strand_id
1 'polypeptide(L)'
;MRLSKFNIKAVDAPEKGNTAVFNTLTRGMAILESNVLEGIENGDSSGLGPEETKSLEDLGILVPEGFDEDLFFDVYYNQVRFDNTSLRITLLTTLNCNFACPYCYENFSQTIKNKQE
;
A
#
# COMPACT_ATOMS: atom_id res chain seq x y z
N MET A 1 -17.42 -9.35 9.10
CA MET A 1 -16.38 -8.76 8.20
C MET A 1 -16.04 -7.38 8.71
N ARG A 2 -14.82 -6.96 8.56
CA ARG A 2 -14.35 -5.60 8.91
C ARG A 2 -13.48 -5.03 7.81
N LEU A 3 -13.29 -3.72 7.79
CA LEU A 3 -12.31 -3.09 6.93
C LEU A 3 -10.88 -3.47 7.33
N SER A 4 -10.03 -3.69 6.33
CA SER A 4 -8.61 -3.90 6.55
C SER A 4 -7.97 -2.62 7.11
N LYS A 5 -7.03 -2.76 8.05
CA LYS A 5 -6.27 -1.65 8.61
C LYS A 5 -5.29 -1.02 7.60
N PHE A 6 -4.97 -1.75 6.52
CA PHE A 6 -4.12 -1.28 5.43
C PHE A 6 -4.86 -0.42 4.39
N ASN A 7 -6.15 -0.13 4.62
CA ASN A 7 -6.92 0.73 3.73
C ASN A 7 -6.62 2.20 3.97
N ILE A 8 -6.42 2.94 2.90
CA ILE A 8 -6.47 4.40 2.87
C ILE A 8 -7.71 4.84 2.10
N LYS A 9 -8.27 5.97 2.47
CA LYS A 9 -9.55 6.46 1.97
C LYS A 9 -9.42 7.87 1.42
N ALA A 10 -10.06 8.12 0.28
CA ALA A 10 -10.25 9.45 -0.28
C ALA A 10 -11.75 9.73 -0.37
N VAL A 11 -12.24 10.57 0.53
CA VAL A 11 -13.65 10.94 0.61
C VAL A 11 -14.02 11.91 -0.52
N ASP A 12 -15.26 11.85 -1.00
CA ASP A 12 -15.77 12.63 -2.13
C ASP A 12 -14.94 12.44 -3.41
N ALA A 13 -14.43 11.24 -3.63
CA ALA A 13 -13.62 10.88 -4.77
C ALA A 13 -14.14 9.57 -5.42
N PRO A 14 -14.30 9.48 -6.76
CA PRO A 14 -14.07 10.58 -7.73
C PRO A 14 -15.16 11.63 -7.76
N GLU A 15 -16.31 11.35 -7.13
CA GLU A 15 -17.50 12.21 -7.09
C GLU A 15 -18.00 12.35 -5.67
N LYS A 16 -18.73 13.42 -5.41
CA LYS A 16 -19.34 13.67 -4.10
C LYS A 16 -20.28 12.54 -3.69
N GLY A 17 -20.16 12.08 -2.45
CA GLY A 17 -20.92 10.97 -1.90
C GLY A 17 -20.29 9.59 -2.12
N ASN A 18 -19.18 9.51 -2.87
CA ASN A 18 -18.38 8.31 -3.04
C ASN A 18 -17.07 8.42 -2.25
N THR A 19 -16.53 7.28 -1.86
CA THR A 19 -15.22 7.18 -1.24
C THR A 19 -14.38 6.14 -1.99
N ALA A 20 -13.24 6.57 -2.50
CA ALA A 20 -12.25 5.65 -3.04
C ALA A 20 -11.46 5.03 -1.89
N VAL A 21 -11.39 3.71 -1.86
CA VAL A 21 -10.62 2.92 -0.88
C VAL A 21 -9.51 2.19 -1.60
N PHE A 22 -8.30 2.33 -1.10
CA PHE A 22 -7.11 1.65 -1.62
C PHE A 22 -6.44 0.86 -0.51
N ASN A 23 -6.22 -0.43 -0.73
CA ASN A 23 -5.48 -1.27 0.21
C ASN A 23 -3.97 -1.24 -0.14
N THR A 24 -3.16 -0.76 0.78
CA THR A 24 -1.71 -0.58 0.56
C THR A 24 -0.93 -1.89 0.53
N LEU A 25 -1.48 -2.97 1.08
CA LEU A 25 -0.85 -4.28 1.12
C LEU A 25 -1.14 -5.09 -0.15
N THR A 26 -2.41 -5.18 -0.53
CA THR A 26 -2.85 -5.95 -1.70
C THR A 26 -2.81 -5.17 -3.00
N ARG A 27 -2.79 -3.82 -2.91
CA ARG A 27 -2.97 -2.86 -4.02
C ARG A 27 -4.37 -2.90 -4.62
N GLY A 28 -5.33 -3.52 -3.96
CA GLY A 28 -6.72 -3.50 -4.35
C GLY A 28 -7.32 -2.12 -4.19
N MET A 29 -8.17 -1.72 -5.12
CA MET A 29 -8.87 -0.44 -5.08
C MET A 29 -10.34 -0.65 -5.43
N ALA A 30 -11.22 0.03 -4.70
CA ALA A 30 -12.65 0.11 -4.98
C ALA A 30 -13.18 1.50 -4.70
N ILE A 31 -14.32 1.83 -5.32
CA ILE A 31 -15.10 3.02 -5.05
C ILE A 31 -16.40 2.55 -4.43
N LEU A 32 -16.72 3.06 -3.26
CA LEU A 32 -17.93 2.73 -2.50
C LEU A 32 -18.72 4.00 -2.22
N GLU A 33 -20.03 3.86 -2.11
CA GLU A 33 -20.85 4.92 -1.54
C GLU A 33 -20.43 5.18 -0.10
N SER A 34 -20.29 6.44 0.28
CA SER A 34 -19.77 6.81 1.61
C SER A 34 -20.66 6.30 2.75
N ASN A 35 -21.99 6.27 2.55
CA ASN A 35 -22.93 5.70 3.50
C ASN A 35 -22.74 4.17 3.72
N VAL A 36 -22.44 3.42 2.64
CA VAL A 36 -22.14 1.97 2.73
C VAL A 36 -20.85 1.75 3.51
N LEU A 37 -19.84 2.56 3.22
CA LEU A 37 -18.56 2.48 3.92
C LEU A 37 -18.70 2.78 5.42
N GLU A 38 -19.45 3.83 5.78
CA GLU A 38 -19.78 4.16 7.18
C GLU A 38 -20.56 3.03 7.86
N GLY A 39 -21.50 2.38 7.15
CA GLY A 39 -22.21 1.20 7.64
C GLY A 39 -21.24 0.08 8.04
N ILE A 40 -20.30 -0.25 7.15
CA ILE A 40 -19.30 -1.30 7.41
C ILE A 40 -18.41 -0.93 8.62
N GLU A 41 -18.03 0.32 8.77
CA GLU A 41 -17.25 0.82 9.93
C GLU A 41 -18.01 0.66 11.24
N ASN A 42 -19.33 0.79 11.20
CA ASN A 42 -20.21 0.60 12.35
C ASN A 42 -20.62 -0.87 12.56
N GLY A 43 -20.09 -1.80 11.77
CA GLY A 43 -20.37 -3.22 11.87
C GLY A 43 -21.64 -3.66 11.10
N ASP A 44 -22.23 -2.77 10.31
CA ASP A 44 -23.37 -3.07 9.46
C ASP A 44 -22.93 -3.23 7.99
N SER A 45 -22.94 -4.45 7.52
CA SER A 45 -22.64 -4.80 6.11
C SER A 45 -23.89 -5.06 5.27
N SER A 46 -25.07 -4.69 5.75
CA SER A 46 -26.35 -4.94 5.06
C SER A 46 -26.48 -4.21 3.72
N GLY A 47 -25.69 -3.15 3.54
CA GLY A 47 -25.61 -2.39 2.28
C GLY A 47 -24.83 -3.08 1.15
N LEU A 48 -24.19 -4.23 1.40
CA LEU A 48 -23.42 -4.97 0.42
C LEU A 48 -24.11 -6.28 0.02
N GLY A 49 -24.16 -6.54 -1.27
CA GLY A 49 -24.53 -7.85 -1.79
C GLY A 49 -23.43 -8.91 -1.56
N PRO A 50 -23.75 -10.21 -1.66
CA PRO A 50 -22.76 -11.28 -1.45
C PRO A 50 -21.63 -11.26 -2.48
N GLU A 51 -21.90 -10.86 -3.73
CA GLU A 51 -20.89 -10.74 -4.78
C GLU A 51 -19.97 -9.53 -4.54
N GLU A 52 -20.53 -8.41 -4.08
CA GLU A 52 -19.77 -7.21 -3.73
C GLU A 52 -18.86 -7.48 -2.52
N THR A 53 -19.38 -8.14 -1.51
CA THR A 53 -18.61 -8.55 -0.33
C THR A 53 -17.41 -9.40 -0.74
N LYS A 54 -17.65 -10.43 -1.59
CA LYS A 54 -16.56 -11.28 -2.08
C LYS A 54 -15.53 -10.51 -2.90
N SER A 55 -15.99 -9.60 -3.76
CA SER A 55 -15.08 -8.76 -4.55
C SER A 55 -14.19 -7.89 -3.66
N LEU A 56 -14.74 -7.32 -2.58
CA LEU A 56 -13.98 -6.51 -1.63
C LEU A 56 -13.03 -7.34 -0.77
N GLU A 57 -13.36 -8.62 -0.49
CA GLU A 57 -12.44 -9.58 0.13
C GLU A 57 -11.28 -9.92 -0.80
N ASP A 58 -11.56 -10.24 -2.07
CA ASP A 58 -10.54 -10.56 -3.07
C ASP A 58 -9.57 -9.37 -3.30
N LEU A 59 -10.06 -8.14 -3.16
CA LEU A 59 -9.26 -6.93 -3.17
C LEU A 59 -8.51 -6.66 -1.86
N GLY A 60 -8.80 -7.40 -0.80
CA GLY A 60 -8.23 -7.21 0.54
C GLY A 60 -8.75 -5.97 1.27
N ILE A 61 -9.81 -5.34 0.77
CA ILE A 61 -10.46 -4.18 1.40
C ILE A 61 -11.27 -4.62 2.62
N LEU A 62 -11.96 -5.76 2.51
CA LEU A 62 -12.62 -6.43 3.62
C LEU A 62 -11.81 -7.64 4.06
N VAL A 63 -11.79 -7.87 5.37
CA VAL A 63 -11.15 -9.05 5.97
C VAL A 63 -12.10 -9.69 6.98
N PRO A 64 -11.99 -11.02 7.21
CA PRO A 64 -12.76 -11.68 8.24
C PRO A 64 -12.52 -11.10 9.64
N GLU A 65 -13.52 -11.13 10.50
CA GLU A 65 -13.34 -10.87 11.92
C GLU A 65 -12.30 -11.84 12.49
N GLY A 66 -11.38 -11.36 13.30
CA GLY A 66 -10.34 -12.22 13.88
C GLY A 66 -9.18 -12.57 12.94
N PHE A 67 -9.18 -12.10 11.68
CA PHE A 67 -8.01 -12.23 10.82
C PHE A 67 -6.86 -11.34 11.34
N ASP A 68 -5.73 -11.98 11.67
CA ASP A 68 -4.55 -11.29 12.16
C ASP A 68 -3.74 -10.71 11.00
N GLU A 69 -4.00 -9.45 10.69
CA GLU A 69 -3.32 -8.73 9.61
C GLU A 69 -1.86 -8.41 9.96
N ASP A 70 -1.48 -8.33 11.24
CA ASP A 70 -0.11 -8.09 11.65
C ASP A 70 0.73 -9.32 11.39
N LEU A 71 0.25 -10.47 11.82
CA LEU A 71 0.92 -11.74 11.55
C LEU A 71 1.02 -12.01 10.04
N PHE A 72 -0.03 -11.75 9.29
CA PHE A 72 -0.03 -11.89 7.83
C PHE A 72 1.04 -11.00 7.19
N PHE A 73 1.09 -9.73 7.60
CA PHE A 73 2.09 -8.78 7.10
C PHE A 73 3.52 -9.22 7.45
N ASP A 74 3.76 -9.65 8.68
CA ASP A 74 5.08 -10.11 9.13
C ASP A 74 5.55 -11.33 8.34
N VAL A 75 4.68 -12.29 8.10
CA VAL A 75 4.99 -13.47 7.29
C VAL A 75 5.31 -13.06 5.85
N TYR A 76 4.45 -12.25 5.23
CA TYR A 76 4.65 -11.75 3.87
C TYR A 76 5.96 -10.95 3.74
N TYR A 77 6.19 -10.01 4.66
CA TYR A 77 7.40 -9.18 4.67
C TYR A 77 8.67 -10.01 4.82
N ASN A 78 8.66 -10.99 5.72
CA ASN A 78 9.81 -11.89 5.93
C ASN A 78 10.05 -12.78 4.72
N GLN A 79 9.01 -13.29 4.06
CA GLN A 79 9.15 -14.03 2.80
C GLN A 79 9.83 -13.19 1.72
N VAL A 80 9.39 -11.94 1.52
CA VAL A 80 9.98 -11.04 0.52
C VAL A 80 11.41 -10.63 0.90
N ARG A 81 11.66 -10.36 2.19
CA ARG A 81 12.96 -9.89 2.69
C ARG A 81 14.04 -10.97 2.62
N PHE A 82 13.67 -12.22 2.89
CA PHE A 82 14.59 -13.36 2.94
C PHE A 82 14.48 -14.29 1.73
N ASP A 83 13.81 -13.83 0.66
CA ASP A 83 13.75 -14.56 -0.59
C ASP A 83 15.13 -14.59 -1.26
N ASN A 84 15.75 -15.77 -1.27
CA ASN A 84 17.03 -16.02 -1.90
C ASN A 84 16.88 -16.56 -3.33
N THR A 85 15.65 -16.64 -3.87
CA THR A 85 15.39 -17.20 -5.19
C THR A 85 15.56 -16.18 -6.30
N SER A 86 15.57 -14.88 -5.97
CA SER A 86 15.69 -13.78 -6.93
C SER A 86 16.84 -12.85 -6.58
N LEU A 87 17.63 -12.47 -7.59
CA LEU A 87 18.68 -11.46 -7.49
C LEU A 87 18.22 -10.21 -8.24
N ARG A 88 18.09 -9.09 -7.53
CA ARG A 88 17.82 -7.80 -8.14
C ARG A 88 19.10 -6.97 -8.20
N ILE A 89 19.54 -6.64 -9.42
CA ILE A 89 20.73 -5.81 -9.67
C ILE A 89 20.26 -4.48 -10.25
N THR A 90 20.68 -3.39 -9.62
CA THR A 90 20.48 -2.03 -10.15
C THR A 90 21.82 -1.53 -10.67
N LEU A 91 21.90 -1.29 -11.98
CA LEU A 91 23.09 -0.72 -12.64
C LEU A 91 22.89 0.78 -12.83
N LEU A 92 23.73 1.57 -12.19
CA LEU A 92 23.80 3.01 -12.40
C LEU A 92 24.81 3.27 -13.51
N THR A 93 24.33 3.65 -14.68
CA THR A 93 25.17 3.90 -15.86
C THR A 93 25.94 5.23 -15.76
N THR A 94 25.47 6.14 -14.93
CA THR A 94 26.14 7.42 -14.63
C THR A 94 25.75 7.91 -13.24
N LEU A 95 26.69 8.57 -12.57
CA LEU A 95 26.44 9.29 -11.32
C LEU A 95 26.27 10.81 -11.55
N ASN A 96 26.28 11.25 -12.82
CA ASN A 96 26.04 12.64 -13.17
C ASN A 96 24.55 12.95 -13.05
N CYS A 97 24.17 13.61 -11.97
CA CYS A 97 22.83 14.06 -11.69
C CYS A 97 22.80 15.59 -11.56
N ASN A 98 21.79 16.23 -12.11
CA ASN A 98 21.58 17.68 -12.00
C ASN A 98 20.72 18.08 -10.79
N PHE A 99 20.31 17.11 -9.94
CA PHE A 99 19.59 17.35 -8.70
C PHE A 99 20.53 17.41 -7.50
N ALA A 100 20.17 18.18 -6.48
CA ALA A 100 20.88 18.32 -5.22
C ALA A 100 20.02 17.84 -4.05
N CYS A 101 19.52 16.62 -4.11
CA CYS A 101 18.64 16.06 -3.08
C CYS A 101 19.42 15.84 -1.78
N PRO A 102 18.95 16.35 -0.62
CA PRO A 102 19.67 16.24 0.64
C PRO A 102 19.77 14.79 1.17
N TYR A 103 18.94 13.90 0.66
CA TYR A 103 18.91 12.46 0.99
C TYR A 103 19.52 11.57 -0.13
N CYS A 104 20.23 12.16 -1.08
CA CYS A 104 20.80 11.42 -2.21
C CYS A 104 21.96 10.53 -1.76
N TYR A 105 21.84 9.23 -1.98
CA TYR A 105 22.91 8.26 -1.73
C TYR A 105 24.01 8.28 -2.81
N GLU A 106 23.77 8.93 -3.96
CA GLU A 106 24.73 9.07 -5.06
C GLU A 106 25.73 10.20 -4.85
N ASN A 107 25.66 10.93 -3.74
CA ASN A 107 26.49 12.10 -3.46
C ASN A 107 27.95 11.74 -3.08
N PHE A 108 28.44 10.58 -3.56
CA PHE A 108 29.82 10.15 -3.37
C PHE A 108 30.84 11.02 -4.13
N SER A 109 30.43 11.73 -5.17
CA SER A 109 31.34 12.52 -6.00
C SER A 109 31.94 13.74 -5.29
N GLN A 110 31.25 14.28 -4.25
CA GLN A 110 31.81 15.40 -3.46
C GLN A 110 32.83 14.92 -2.42
N THR A 111 32.67 13.71 -1.89
CA THR A 111 33.60 13.16 -0.90
C THR A 111 34.94 12.76 -1.50
N ILE A 112 34.98 12.41 -2.77
CA ILE A 112 36.21 12.03 -3.47
C ILE A 112 37.03 13.28 -3.86
N LYS A 113 36.39 14.39 -4.27
CA LYS A 113 37.06 15.65 -4.59
C LYS A 113 37.73 16.28 -3.38
N ASN A 114 37.15 16.15 -2.19
CA ASN A 114 37.71 16.71 -0.96
C ASN A 114 38.85 15.87 -0.34
N LYS A 115 39.19 14.73 -0.92
CA LYS A 115 40.34 13.90 -0.49
C LYS A 115 41.59 14.05 -1.39
N GLN A 116 41.53 14.89 -2.43
CA GLN A 116 42.65 15.15 -3.33
C GLN A 116 43.27 16.56 -3.17
N GLU A 117 42.83 17.31 -2.14
CA GLU A 117 43.51 18.50 -1.60
C GLU A 117 44.13 18.15 -0.22
#